data_fc0ff06b6c06ab51859b43cb62fb4fa0
#
_entry.id   fc0ff06b6c06ab51859b43cb62fb4fa0
#
_cell.length_a   1.000
_cell.length_b   1.000
_cell.length_c   1.000
_cell.angle_alpha   90.00
_cell.angle_beta   90.00
_cell.angle_gamma   90.00
#
_symmetry.space_group_name_H-M   'P 1'
#
loop_
_entity.id
_entity.type
_entity.pdbx_description
1 polymer ?
#
loop_
_entity_poly.entity_id
_entity_poly.type
_entity_poly.pdbx_seq_one_letter_code
_entity_poly.pdbx_strand_id
1 'polypeptide(L)'
;KLYKDDKEEISKAMVANLDFFNTEPHMGAFLLGLVASLEESGEDRALIRNIKNSLFGPLAGIGDALFWFTILPITAGICCTMAQQGTMAGVIIYAVIWILLGLSRILFTRFGYRMGVNAIQLIRNNSKAISKAAGILGVMVVGGLIPSYVIISVLTTIPIGIKGADVSIQTAFVDTIMPNLLPIIFVFLIYWLLRKQKVMTIILEVIVFSIACAFFGIL
;
A
#
# COMPACT_ATOMS: atom_id res chain seq x y z
N LYS A 1 20.25 12.01 21.94
CA LYS A 1 19.91 13.09 22.86
C LYS A 1 18.85 12.67 23.90
N LEU A 2 17.90 11.80 23.54
CA LEU A 2 16.77 11.40 24.38
C LEU A 2 17.25 10.67 25.66
N TYR A 3 18.10 9.69 25.50
CA TYR A 3 18.58 8.83 26.60
C TYR A 3 19.99 9.21 27.09
N LYS A 4 20.56 10.31 26.58
CA LYS A 4 21.93 10.81 26.88
C LYS A 4 22.95 9.69 26.85
N ASP A 5 23.57 9.36 28.00
CA ASP A 5 24.63 8.36 28.08
C ASP A 5 24.15 7.01 28.66
N ASP A 6 22.82 6.83 28.81
CA ASP A 6 22.26 5.55 29.26
C ASP A 6 22.25 4.52 28.13
N LYS A 7 23.32 3.74 28.04
CA LYS A 7 23.51 2.72 27.03
C LYS A 7 22.47 1.60 27.10
N GLU A 8 21.96 1.30 28.28
CA GLU A 8 20.97 0.24 28.45
C GLU A 8 19.61 0.69 27.90
N GLU A 9 19.18 1.90 28.21
CA GLU A 9 17.92 2.47 27.67
C GLU A 9 18.02 2.73 26.16
N ILE A 10 19.19 3.15 25.64
CA ILE A 10 19.43 3.25 24.20
C ILE A 10 19.26 1.89 23.54
N SER A 11 19.86 0.84 24.10
CA SER A 11 19.76 -0.52 23.56
C SER A 11 18.32 -1.02 23.54
N LYS A 12 17.56 -0.82 24.63
CA LYS A 12 16.15 -1.21 24.73
C LYS A 12 15.30 -0.46 23.69
N ALA A 13 15.50 0.85 23.54
CA ALA A 13 14.80 1.66 22.55
C ALA A 13 15.11 1.22 21.12
N MET A 14 16.39 0.93 20.82
CA MET A 14 16.79 0.42 19.50
C MET A 14 16.13 -0.92 19.19
N VAL A 15 16.17 -1.88 20.12
CA VAL A 15 15.53 -3.20 19.97
C VAL A 15 14.02 -3.07 19.75
N ALA A 16 13.35 -2.20 20.50
CA ALA A 16 11.91 -1.95 20.34
C ALA A 16 11.53 -1.38 18.97
N ASN A 17 12.49 -0.75 18.27
CA ASN A 17 12.28 -0.18 16.95
C ASN A 17 12.84 -1.02 15.79
N LEU A 18 13.39 -2.21 16.05
CA LEU A 18 13.85 -3.16 15.03
C LEU A 18 12.73 -3.98 14.36
N ASP A 19 11.48 -3.75 14.74
CA ASP A 19 10.34 -4.40 14.08
C ASP A 19 10.33 -4.09 12.59
N PHE A 20 9.86 -5.06 11.79
CA PHE A 20 9.65 -4.88 10.37
C PHE A 20 8.78 -3.65 10.10
N PHE A 21 9.30 -2.77 9.26
CA PHE A 21 8.65 -1.51 8.92
C PHE A 21 8.73 -1.30 7.40
N ASN A 22 7.63 -1.58 6.72
CA ASN A 22 7.51 -1.38 5.27
C ASN A 22 6.25 -0.57 4.98
N THR A 23 6.44 0.66 4.56
CA THR A 23 5.37 1.59 4.22
C THR A 23 5.85 2.57 3.15
N GLU A 24 4.94 3.32 2.56
CA GLU A 24 5.29 4.38 1.62
C GLU A 24 6.15 5.45 2.32
N PRO A 25 7.23 5.94 1.70
CA PRO A 25 8.23 6.79 2.36
C PRO A 25 7.71 8.09 2.99
N HIS A 26 6.66 8.73 2.45
CA HIS A 26 6.09 9.95 3.03
C HIS A 26 5.25 9.62 4.28
N MET A 27 4.45 8.56 4.20
CA MET A 27 3.68 8.06 5.33
C MET A 27 4.59 7.47 6.40
N GLY A 28 5.70 6.83 5.99
CA GLY A 28 6.76 6.41 6.89
C GLY A 28 7.40 7.57 7.63
N ALA A 29 7.72 8.65 6.94
CA ALA A 29 8.26 9.86 7.54
C ALA A 29 7.30 10.48 8.58
N PHE A 30 6.00 10.52 8.26
CA PHE A 30 4.96 10.94 9.21
C PHE A 30 4.94 10.05 10.46
N LEU A 31 4.91 8.74 10.27
CA LEU A 31 4.82 7.78 11.37
C LEU A 31 6.09 7.79 12.24
N LEU A 32 7.26 7.96 11.65
CA LEU A 32 8.52 8.13 12.40
C LEU A 32 8.51 9.40 13.25
N GLY A 33 7.96 10.50 12.73
CA GLY A 33 7.77 11.71 13.51
C GLY A 33 6.85 11.50 14.71
N LEU A 34 5.73 10.81 14.50
CA LEU A 34 4.77 10.45 15.55
C LEU A 34 5.42 9.58 16.63
N VAL A 35 6.11 8.51 16.23
CA VAL A 35 6.81 7.60 17.16
C VAL A 35 7.87 8.36 17.96
N ALA A 36 8.66 9.21 17.30
CA ALA A 36 9.70 10.01 17.98
C ALA A 36 9.10 10.92 19.06
N SER A 37 7.94 11.52 18.83
CA SER A 37 7.29 12.38 19.83
C SER A 37 6.74 11.59 21.01
N LEU A 38 6.21 10.40 20.80
CA LEU A 38 5.71 9.52 21.84
C LEU A 38 6.85 8.97 22.72
N GLU A 39 7.96 8.57 22.11
CA GLU A 39 9.19 8.15 22.82
C GLU A 39 9.75 9.31 23.66
N GLU A 40 9.82 10.52 23.10
CA GLU A 40 10.32 11.70 23.83
C GLU A 40 9.44 12.07 25.01
N SER A 41 8.16 11.78 24.93
CA SER A 41 7.19 12.02 26.02
C SER A 41 7.19 10.92 27.06
N GLY A 42 8.01 9.87 26.92
CA GLY A 42 8.12 8.78 27.87
C GLY A 42 6.89 7.86 27.89
N GLU A 43 6.17 7.75 26.76
CA GLU A 43 5.02 6.86 26.66
C GLU A 43 5.45 5.39 26.71
N ASP A 44 4.53 4.52 27.14
CA ASP A 44 4.79 3.09 27.21
C ASP A 44 5.13 2.50 25.82
N ARG A 45 6.22 1.75 25.75
CA ARG A 45 6.71 1.15 24.49
C ARG A 45 5.70 0.18 23.86
N ALA A 46 4.90 -0.51 24.66
CA ALA A 46 3.84 -1.36 24.12
C ALA A 46 2.75 -0.51 23.46
N LEU A 47 2.41 0.64 24.01
CA LEU A 47 1.49 1.59 23.40
C LEU A 47 2.03 2.13 22.07
N ILE A 48 3.30 2.58 22.06
CA ILE A 48 3.97 3.09 20.85
C ILE A 48 3.97 2.02 19.74
N ARG A 49 4.35 0.78 20.10
CA ARG A 49 4.37 -0.35 19.17
C ARG A 49 2.98 -0.67 18.61
N ASN A 50 1.96 -0.67 19.45
CA ASN A 50 0.57 -0.92 19.03
C ASN A 50 0.08 0.14 18.05
N ILE A 51 0.34 1.42 18.32
CA ILE A 51 -0.02 2.54 17.45
C ILE A 51 0.73 2.42 16.12
N LYS A 52 2.06 2.22 16.16
CA LYS A 52 2.89 2.02 14.98
C LYS A 52 2.33 0.89 14.10
N ASN A 53 2.09 -0.29 14.67
CA ASN A 53 1.62 -1.46 13.94
C ASN A 53 0.19 -1.31 13.41
N SER A 54 -0.67 -0.57 14.10
CA SER A 54 -2.05 -0.32 13.64
C SER A 54 -2.12 0.68 12.49
N LEU A 55 -1.20 1.65 12.45
CA LEU A 55 -1.23 2.74 11.47
C LEU A 55 -0.42 2.44 10.20
N PHE A 56 0.68 1.66 10.29
CA PHE A 56 1.59 1.54 9.16
C PHE A 56 0.94 0.90 7.92
N GLY A 57 0.11 -0.13 8.08
CA GLY A 57 -0.58 -0.79 6.98
C GLY A 57 -1.57 0.13 6.23
N PRO A 58 -2.55 0.72 6.93
CA PRO A 58 -3.45 1.69 6.32
C PRO A 58 -2.74 2.88 5.67
N LEU A 59 -1.72 3.44 6.33
CA LEU A 59 -0.94 4.54 5.78
C LEU A 59 -0.13 4.12 4.55
N ALA A 60 0.42 2.89 4.53
CA ALA A 60 1.09 2.35 3.35
C ALA A 60 0.15 2.32 2.15
N GLY A 61 -1.05 1.75 2.31
CA GLY A 61 -2.04 1.66 1.22
C GLY A 61 -2.47 3.03 0.69
N ILE A 62 -2.70 4.01 1.57
CA ILE A 62 -3.02 5.38 1.17
C ILE A 62 -1.82 6.02 0.45
N GLY A 63 -0.62 5.88 1.00
CA GLY A 63 0.59 6.44 0.44
C GLY A 63 0.93 5.86 -0.93
N ASP A 64 0.85 4.54 -1.08
CA ASP A 64 1.07 3.85 -2.35
C ASP A 64 0.06 4.30 -3.41
N ALA A 65 -1.23 4.35 -3.06
CA ALA A 65 -2.26 4.82 -3.98
C ALA A 65 -2.02 6.26 -4.45
N LEU A 66 -1.59 7.15 -3.54
CA LEU A 66 -1.36 8.55 -3.87
C LEU A 66 -0.05 8.75 -4.65
N PHE A 67 1.08 8.26 -4.13
CA PHE A 67 2.40 8.60 -4.68
C PHE A 67 2.77 7.70 -5.86
N TRP A 68 2.63 6.38 -5.73
CA TRP A 68 3.07 5.44 -6.75
C TRP A 68 2.05 5.22 -7.86
N PHE A 69 0.76 5.25 -7.52
CA PHE A 69 -0.30 4.89 -8.47
C PHE A 69 -1.08 6.09 -9.02
N THR A 70 -0.89 7.28 -8.44
CA THR A 70 -1.51 8.51 -8.94
C THR A 70 -0.46 9.50 -9.42
N ILE A 71 0.39 10.00 -8.54
CA ILE A 71 1.35 11.07 -8.84
C ILE A 71 2.40 10.59 -9.87
N LEU A 72 2.97 9.40 -9.66
CA LEU A 72 4.00 8.85 -10.55
C LEU A 72 3.52 8.73 -12.01
N PRO A 73 2.43 7.99 -12.32
CA PRO A 73 2.02 7.81 -13.71
C PRO A 73 1.54 9.11 -14.36
N ILE A 74 0.88 10.01 -13.63
CA ILE A 74 0.45 11.31 -14.16
C ILE A 74 1.67 12.16 -14.53
N THR A 75 2.61 12.32 -13.61
CA THR A 75 3.81 13.15 -13.85
C THR A 75 4.71 12.52 -14.91
N ALA A 76 4.91 11.21 -14.88
CA ALA A 76 5.66 10.50 -15.91
C ALA A 76 4.99 10.64 -17.29
N GLY A 77 3.69 10.42 -17.40
CA GLY A 77 2.95 10.53 -18.66
C GLY A 77 3.09 11.91 -19.30
N ILE A 78 2.84 12.97 -18.52
CA ILE A 78 2.96 14.36 -19.01
C ILE A 78 4.41 14.66 -19.43
N CYS A 79 5.38 14.35 -18.56
CA CYS A 79 6.78 14.67 -18.80
C CYS A 79 7.39 13.85 -19.95
N CYS A 80 6.98 12.57 -20.10
CA CYS A 80 7.39 11.73 -21.23
C CYS A 80 6.85 12.28 -22.56
N THR A 81 5.59 12.73 -22.61
CA THR A 81 5.01 13.34 -23.81
C THR A 81 5.79 14.60 -24.21
N MET A 82 6.18 15.46 -23.26
CA MET A 82 7.03 16.61 -23.53
C MET A 82 8.42 16.22 -24.05
N ALA A 83 9.02 15.18 -23.49
CA ALA A 83 10.33 14.68 -23.93
C ALA A 83 10.28 14.11 -25.36
N GLN A 84 9.20 13.40 -25.71
CA GLN A 84 8.98 12.88 -27.08
C GLN A 84 8.85 14.00 -28.13
N GLN A 85 8.39 15.18 -27.73
CA GLN A 85 8.37 16.37 -28.56
C GLN A 85 9.76 17.04 -28.72
N GLY A 86 10.82 16.41 -28.22
CA GLY A 86 12.19 16.89 -28.34
C GLY A 86 12.59 17.97 -27.31
N THR A 87 11.78 18.22 -26.29
CA THR A 87 12.09 19.23 -25.27
C THR A 87 12.71 18.59 -24.03
N MET A 88 13.84 19.15 -23.57
CA MET A 88 14.45 18.77 -22.29
C MET A 88 13.60 19.23 -21.08
N ALA A 89 12.63 20.10 -21.31
CA ALA A 89 11.78 20.63 -20.24
C ALA A 89 11.03 19.50 -19.47
N GLY A 90 10.54 18.47 -20.16
CA GLY A 90 9.88 17.33 -19.52
C GLY A 90 10.76 16.63 -18.50
N VAL A 91 12.04 16.38 -18.85
CA VAL A 91 13.01 15.72 -17.96
C VAL A 91 13.30 16.59 -16.73
N ILE A 92 13.51 17.88 -16.93
CA ILE A 92 13.81 18.83 -15.85
C ILE A 92 12.62 18.96 -14.90
N ILE A 93 11.41 19.13 -15.43
CA ILE A 93 10.18 19.23 -14.63
C ILE A 93 9.96 17.96 -13.80
N TYR A 94 10.14 16.79 -14.40
CA TYR A 94 10.03 15.52 -13.68
C TYR A 94 11.02 15.44 -12.53
N ALA A 95 12.29 15.75 -12.78
CA ALA A 95 13.32 15.75 -11.74
C ALA A 95 12.99 16.73 -10.60
N VAL A 96 12.56 17.96 -10.91
CA VAL A 96 12.17 18.96 -9.92
C VAL A 96 10.99 18.49 -9.07
N ILE A 97 9.94 17.93 -9.69
CA ILE A 97 8.78 17.39 -8.96
C ILE A 97 9.24 16.32 -7.95
N TRP A 98 10.08 15.37 -8.38
CA TRP A 98 10.51 14.29 -7.51
C TRP A 98 11.49 14.74 -6.41
N ILE A 99 12.30 15.76 -6.67
CA ILE A 99 13.12 16.39 -5.63
C ILE A 99 12.22 17.08 -4.59
N LEU A 100 11.22 17.86 -5.03
CA LEU A 100 10.29 18.52 -4.13
C LEU A 100 9.47 17.52 -3.31
N LEU A 101 8.98 16.44 -3.92
CA LEU A 101 8.33 15.35 -3.21
C LEU A 101 9.27 14.71 -2.19
N GLY A 102 10.52 14.45 -2.55
CA GLY A 102 11.53 13.94 -1.62
C GLY A 102 11.76 14.87 -0.42
N LEU A 103 11.86 16.17 -0.65
CA LEU A 103 12.00 17.17 0.41
C LEU A 103 10.74 17.31 1.28
N SER A 104 9.57 17.07 0.72
CA SER A 104 8.29 17.12 1.47
C SER A 104 8.25 16.14 2.63
N ARG A 105 9.03 15.04 2.61
CA ARG A 105 9.15 14.09 3.73
C ARG A 105 9.55 14.77 5.04
N ILE A 106 10.34 15.83 4.97
CA ILE A 106 10.71 16.62 6.16
C ILE A 106 9.46 17.27 6.78
N LEU A 107 8.53 17.74 5.93
CA LEU A 107 7.26 18.30 6.39
C LEU A 107 6.37 17.22 7.00
N PHE A 108 6.29 16.03 6.39
CA PHE A 108 5.57 14.89 6.93
C PHE A 108 6.11 14.46 8.30
N THR A 109 7.44 14.39 8.46
CA THR A 109 8.06 14.09 9.76
C THR A 109 7.70 15.14 10.82
N ARG A 110 7.80 16.43 10.47
CA ARG A 110 7.44 17.51 11.39
C ARG A 110 5.96 17.50 11.76
N PHE A 111 5.10 17.18 10.79
CA PHE A 111 3.66 17.07 11.02
C PHE A 111 3.34 15.91 11.96
N GLY A 112 3.92 14.72 11.72
CA GLY A 112 3.78 13.56 12.59
C GLY A 112 4.25 13.85 14.02
N TYR A 113 5.41 14.47 14.17
CA TYR A 113 5.96 14.86 15.47
C TYR A 113 5.04 15.82 16.22
N ARG A 114 4.60 16.90 15.57
CA ARG A 114 3.69 17.87 16.18
C ARG A 114 2.35 17.25 16.57
N MET A 115 1.84 16.35 15.74
CA MET A 115 0.61 15.64 16.00
C MET A 115 0.73 14.75 17.24
N GLY A 116 1.86 14.03 17.39
CA GLY A 116 2.15 13.24 18.58
C GLY A 116 2.19 14.09 19.84
N VAL A 117 2.98 15.16 19.86
CA VAL A 117 3.08 16.07 21.03
C VAL A 117 1.71 16.63 21.43
N ASN A 118 0.91 17.08 20.47
CA ASN A 118 -0.38 17.70 20.76
C ASN A 118 -1.49 16.70 21.11
N ALA A 119 -1.35 15.44 20.72
CA ALA A 119 -2.38 14.42 20.83
C ALA A 119 -2.06 13.32 21.86
N ILE A 120 -0.96 13.42 22.60
CA ILE A 120 -0.51 12.37 23.52
C ILE A 120 -1.62 11.91 24.46
N GLN A 121 -2.30 12.83 25.13
CA GLN A 121 -3.41 12.51 26.04
C GLN A 121 -4.56 11.81 25.30
N LEU A 122 -4.91 12.30 24.12
CA LEU A 122 -5.97 11.73 23.27
C LEU A 122 -5.60 10.33 22.80
N ILE A 123 -4.34 10.15 22.37
CA ILE A 123 -3.80 8.86 21.89
C ILE A 123 -3.79 7.84 23.03
N ARG A 124 -3.30 8.23 24.22
CA ARG A 124 -3.26 7.37 25.40
C ARG A 124 -4.67 6.89 25.79
N ASN A 125 -5.62 7.82 25.86
CA ASN A 125 -6.98 7.52 26.31
C ASN A 125 -7.79 6.72 25.26
N ASN A 126 -7.46 6.85 23.97
CA ASN A 126 -8.23 6.28 22.87
C ASN A 126 -7.45 5.28 22.00
N SER A 127 -6.32 4.74 22.46
CA SER A 127 -5.45 3.86 21.65
C SER A 127 -6.20 2.68 21.03
N LYS A 128 -7.11 2.04 21.78
CA LYS A 128 -7.94 0.94 21.24
C LYS A 128 -8.90 1.40 20.14
N ALA A 129 -9.50 2.59 20.29
CA ALA A 129 -10.40 3.15 19.29
C ALA A 129 -9.63 3.55 18.03
N ILE A 130 -8.43 4.14 18.17
CA ILE A 130 -7.53 4.50 17.07
C ILE A 130 -7.11 3.24 16.30
N SER A 131 -6.67 2.19 17.01
CA SER A 131 -6.29 0.92 16.39
C SER A 131 -7.46 0.26 15.64
N LYS A 132 -8.67 0.30 16.20
CA LYS A 132 -9.87 -0.21 15.54
C LYS A 132 -10.23 0.60 14.29
N ALA A 133 -10.19 1.93 14.39
CA ALA A 133 -10.46 2.81 13.25
C ALA A 133 -9.42 2.63 12.13
N ALA A 134 -8.13 2.52 12.49
CA ALA A 134 -7.07 2.21 11.54
C ALA A 134 -7.26 0.85 10.85
N GLY A 135 -7.67 -0.17 11.60
CA GLY A 135 -7.99 -1.49 11.04
C GLY A 135 -9.15 -1.43 10.03
N ILE A 136 -10.22 -0.72 10.36
CA ILE A 136 -11.36 -0.52 9.44
C ILE A 136 -10.89 0.21 8.18
N LEU A 137 -10.14 1.30 8.33
CA LEU A 137 -9.57 2.04 7.21
C LEU A 137 -8.69 1.14 6.33
N GLY A 138 -7.84 0.31 6.95
CA GLY A 138 -6.99 -0.66 6.24
C GLY A 138 -7.80 -1.62 5.37
N VAL A 139 -8.85 -2.20 5.93
CA VAL A 139 -9.74 -3.11 5.18
C VAL A 139 -10.44 -2.38 4.03
N MET A 140 -10.90 -1.15 4.26
CA MET A 140 -11.52 -0.33 3.20
C MET A 140 -10.53 -0.01 2.08
N VAL A 141 -9.30 0.39 2.41
CA VAL A 141 -8.24 0.67 1.44
C VAL A 141 -7.91 -0.59 0.63
N VAL A 142 -7.68 -1.72 1.29
CA VAL A 142 -7.42 -3.01 0.61
C VAL A 142 -8.58 -3.38 -0.31
N GLY A 143 -9.83 -3.25 0.17
CA GLY A 143 -11.02 -3.51 -0.64
C GLY A 143 -11.09 -2.64 -1.90
N GLY A 144 -10.74 -1.35 -1.79
CA GLY A 144 -10.67 -0.43 -2.93
C GLY A 144 -9.52 -0.71 -3.90
N LEU A 145 -8.41 -1.28 -3.41
CA LEU A 145 -7.25 -1.62 -4.24
C LEU A 145 -7.47 -2.90 -5.08
N ILE A 146 -8.27 -3.85 -4.61
CA ILE A 146 -8.52 -5.12 -5.32
C ILE A 146 -8.90 -4.88 -6.80
N PRO A 147 -9.95 -4.11 -7.15
CA PRO A 147 -10.34 -3.92 -8.53
C PRO A 147 -9.33 -3.15 -9.37
N SER A 148 -8.42 -2.44 -8.74
CA SER A 148 -7.41 -1.62 -9.44
C SER A 148 -6.12 -2.38 -9.72
N TYR A 149 -5.76 -3.35 -8.88
CA TYR A 149 -4.47 -4.05 -8.93
C TYR A 149 -4.56 -5.52 -9.29
N VAL A 150 -5.69 -6.16 -9.04
CA VAL A 150 -5.89 -7.55 -9.41
C VAL A 150 -6.67 -7.58 -10.73
N ILE A 151 -5.96 -7.69 -11.84
CA ILE A 151 -6.56 -7.75 -13.17
C ILE A 151 -6.59 -9.21 -13.60
N ILE A 152 -7.78 -9.76 -13.74
CA ILE A 152 -8.02 -11.12 -14.23
C ILE A 152 -9.09 -11.04 -15.32
N SER A 153 -8.75 -11.47 -16.53
CA SER A 153 -9.66 -11.47 -17.67
C SER A 153 -9.71 -12.86 -18.29
N VAL A 154 -10.88 -13.37 -18.52
CA VAL A 154 -11.09 -14.65 -19.24
C VAL A 154 -11.09 -14.36 -20.73
N LEU A 155 -10.09 -14.88 -21.45
CA LEU A 155 -9.93 -14.72 -22.89
C LEU A 155 -10.82 -15.68 -23.70
N THR A 156 -11.38 -16.71 -23.05
CA THR A 156 -12.19 -17.72 -23.72
C THR A 156 -13.45 -17.12 -24.34
N THR A 157 -13.64 -17.38 -25.63
CA THR A 157 -14.83 -16.99 -26.40
C THR A 157 -15.67 -18.22 -26.75
N ILE A 158 -16.99 -18.08 -26.78
CA ILE A 158 -17.92 -19.13 -27.23
C ILE A 158 -18.37 -18.79 -28.63
N PRO A 159 -18.09 -19.63 -29.64
CA PRO A 159 -18.60 -19.42 -30.99
C PRO A 159 -20.11 -19.65 -31.04
N ILE A 160 -20.89 -18.64 -31.36
CA ILE A 160 -22.36 -18.74 -31.47
C ILE A 160 -22.78 -19.05 -32.93
N GLY A 161 -22.11 -19.95 -33.64
CA GLY A 161 -22.56 -20.46 -34.92
C GLY A 161 -22.82 -19.47 -36.07
N ILE A 162 -22.72 -18.17 -35.83
CA ILE A 162 -22.83 -17.10 -36.83
C ILE A 162 -21.43 -16.58 -37.09
N LYS A 163 -20.98 -16.60 -38.34
CA LYS A 163 -19.63 -16.12 -38.71
C LYS A 163 -19.42 -14.69 -38.18
N GLY A 164 -18.46 -14.55 -37.24
CA GLY A 164 -18.05 -13.25 -36.68
C GLY A 164 -18.76 -12.82 -35.40
N ALA A 165 -19.56 -13.68 -34.77
CA ALA A 165 -20.27 -13.40 -33.52
C ALA A 165 -19.74 -14.27 -32.37
N ASP A 166 -18.44 -14.17 -32.07
CA ASP A 166 -17.87 -14.80 -30.89
C ASP A 166 -18.24 -13.98 -29.64
N VAL A 167 -18.83 -14.64 -28.67
CA VAL A 167 -19.19 -13.99 -27.38
C VAL A 167 -18.11 -14.28 -26.34
N SER A 168 -17.47 -13.23 -25.85
CA SER A 168 -16.52 -13.33 -24.74
C SER A 168 -17.26 -13.67 -23.46
N ILE A 169 -16.83 -14.72 -22.77
CA ILE A 169 -17.36 -15.11 -21.44
C ILE A 169 -17.19 -13.96 -20.44
N GLN A 170 -16.07 -13.23 -20.52
CA GLN A 170 -15.78 -12.08 -19.65
C GLN A 170 -16.91 -11.05 -19.72
N THR A 171 -17.19 -10.52 -20.90
CA THR A 171 -18.15 -9.41 -21.07
C THR A 171 -19.60 -9.86 -20.97
N ALA A 172 -19.94 -11.02 -21.51
CA ALA A 172 -21.31 -11.49 -21.56
C ALA A 172 -21.82 -12.07 -20.23
N PHE A 173 -20.93 -12.60 -19.41
CA PHE A 173 -21.33 -13.30 -18.20
C PHE A 173 -20.70 -12.66 -16.94
N VAL A 174 -19.38 -12.57 -16.87
CA VAL A 174 -18.69 -12.13 -15.65
C VAL A 174 -18.97 -10.67 -15.33
N ASP A 175 -18.72 -9.77 -16.30
CA ASP A 175 -18.89 -8.33 -16.10
C ASP A 175 -20.34 -7.89 -16.03
N THR A 176 -21.25 -8.68 -16.63
CA THR A 176 -22.70 -8.44 -16.55
C THR A 176 -23.28 -8.76 -15.18
N ILE A 177 -22.78 -9.82 -14.50
CA ILE A 177 -23.21 -10.19 -13.15
C ILE A 177 -22.62 -9.19 -12.13
N MET A 178 -21.31 -9.02 -12.14
CA MET A 178 -20.61 -8.13 -11.22
C MET A 178 -19.23 -7.77 -11.79
N PRO A 179 -18.98 -6.50 -12.12
CA PRO A 179 -17.64 -6.05 -12.51
C PRO A 179 -16.61 -6.39 -11.42
N ASN A 180 -15.44 -6.87 -11.84
CA ASN A 180 -14.34 -7.28 -10.94
C ASN A 180 -14.66 -8.46 -10.00
N LEU A 181 -15.65 -9.29 -10.31
CA LEU A 181 -15.98 -10.48 -9.52
C LEU A 181 -14.81 -11.46 -9.40
N LEU A 182 -14.12 -11.73 -10.51
CA LEU A 182 -12.95 -12.63 -10.54
C LEU A 182 -11.80 -12.13 -9.67
N PRO A 183 -11.35 -10.88 -9.74
CA PRO A 183 -10.41 -10.30 -8.81
C PRO A 183 -10.77 -10.50 -7.33
N ILE A 184 -12.02 -10.26 -6.97
CA ILE A 184 -12.49 -10.41 -5.60
C ILE A 184 -12.40 -11.88 -5.15
N ILE A 185 -12.94 -12.79 -5.95
CA ILE A 185 -12.89 -14.24 -5.66
C ILE A 185 -11.44 -14.71 -5.51
N PHE A 186 -10.56 -14.29 -6.42
CA PHE A 186 -9.16 -14.66 -6.39
C PHE A 186 -8.46 -14.17 -5.11
N VAL A 187 -8.68 -12.93 -4.70
CA VAL A 187 -8.09 -12.40 -3.46
C VAL A 187 -8.59 -13.17 -2.23
N PHE A 188 -9.89 -13.50 -2.14
CA PHE A 188 -10.41 -14.32 -1.05
C PHE A 188 -9.86 -15.73 -1.07
N LEU A 189 -9.67 -16.33 -2.25
CA LEU A 189 -9.02 -17.64 -2.40
C LEU A 189 -7.59 -17.60 -1.87
N ILE A 190 -6.78 -16.61 -2.29
CA ILE A 190 -5.41 -16.43 -1.79
C ILE A 190 -5.40 -16.20 -0.27
N TYR A 191 -6.30 -15.36 0.24
CA TYR A 191 -6.44 -15.15 1.68
C TYR A 191 -6.74 -16.47 2.44
N TRP A 192 -7.62 -17.29 1.91
CA TRP A 192 -7.93 -18.58 2.49
C TRP A 192 -6.74 -19.56 2.46
N LEU A 193 -5.98 -19.58 1.36
CA LEU A 193 -4.76 -20.38 1.22
C LEU A 193 -3.68 -19.92 2.21
N LEU A 194 -3.49 -18.61 2.38
CA LEU A 194 -2.52 -18.03 3.31
C LEU A 194 -2.77 -18.45 4.79
N ARG A 195 -3.99 -18.83 5.12
CA ARG A 195 -4.29 -19.38 6.45
C ARG A 195 -3.85 -20.83 6.64
N LYS A 196 -3.55 -21.54 5.56
CA LYS A 196 -3.24 -22.98 5.56
C LYS A 196 -1.81 -23.30 5.12
N GLN A 197 -1.21 -22.46 4.29
CA GLN A 197 0.06 -22.72 3.64
C GLN A 197 1.05 -21.55 3.87
N LYS A 198 2.34 -21.83 3.59
CA LYS A 198 3.39 -20.80 3.62
C LYS A 198 3.27 -19.89 2.39
N VAL A 199 3.58 -18.61 2.58
CA VAL A 199 3.52 -17.59 1.50
C VAL A 199 4.28 -18.03 0.25
N MET A 200 5.49 -18.60 0.41
CA MET A 200 6.32 -19.03 -0.73
C MET A 200 5.65 -20.11 -1.57
N THR A 201 4.95 -21.06 -0.92
CA THR A 201 4.20 -22.11 -1.62
C THR A 201 3.08 -21.52 -2.46
N ILE A 202 2.33 -20.57 -1.91
CA ILE A 202 1.24 -19.90 -2.62
C ILE A 202 1.74 -19.09 -3.81
N ILE A 203 2.87 -18.40 -3.66
CA ILE A 203 3.49 -17.67 -4.78
C ILE A 203 3.81 -18.64 -5.93
N LEU A 204 4.42 -19.79 -5.63
CA LEU A 204 4.71 -20.81 -6.62
C LEU A 204 3.44 -21.39 -7.27
N GLU A 205 2.42 -21.70 -6.47
CA GLU A 205 1.12 -22.18 -6.96
C GLU A 205 0.47 -21.17 -7.93
N VAL A 206 0.47 -19.88 -7.57
CA VAL A 206 -0.09 -18.82 -8.41
C VAL A 206 0.69 -18.68 -9.72
N ILE A 207 2.02 -18.74 -9.68
CA ILE A 207 2.86 -18.67 -10.88
C ILE A 207 2.58 -19.85 -11.80
N VAL A 208 2.57 -21.07 -11.25
CA VAL A 208 2.31 -22.29 -12.04
C VAL A 208 0.90 -22.28 -12.62
N PHE A 209 -0.10 -21.88 -11.82
CA PHE A 209 -1.47 -21.72 -12.27
C PHE A 209 -1.60 -20.70 -13.40
N SER A 210 -0.97 -19.52 -13.27
CA SER A 210 -1.01 -18.48 -14.31
C SER A 210 -0.36 -18.95 -15.62
N ILE A 211 0.79 -19.65 -15.54
CA ILE A 211 1.44 -20.23 -16.72
C ILE A 211 0.55 -21.28 -17.40
N ALA A 212 -0.06 -22.16 -16.60
CA ALA A 212 -0.97 -23.17 -17.14
C ALA A 212 -2.20 -22.53 -17.81
N CYS A 213 -2.83 -21.55 -17.19
CA CYS A 213 -3.96 -20.84 -17.79
C CYS A 213 -3.58 -20.10 -19.08
N ALA A 214 -2.42 -19.47 -19.13
CA ALA A 214 -1.91 -18.85 -20.33
C ALA A 214 -1.62 -19.86 -21.44
N PHE A 215 -1.06 -21.03 -21.09
CA PHE A 215 -0.81 -22.11 -22.08
C PHE A 215 -2.09 -22.64 -22.72
N PHE A 216 -3.17 -22.72 -21.94
CA PHE A 216 -4.50 -23.17 -22.43
C PHE A 216 -5.33 -22.03 -23.04
N GLY A 217 -4.83 -20.79 -23.08
CA GLY A 217 -5.56 -19.63 -23.61
C GLY A 217 -6.82 -19.26 -22.82
N ILE A 218 -6.83 -19.55 -21.49
CA ILE A 218 -7.94 -19.25 -20.61
C ILE A 218 -7.86 -17.83 -20.05
N LEU A 219 -6.63 -17.40 -19.70
CA LEU A 219 -6.28 -16.08 -19.12
C LEU A 219 -5.26 -15.38 -19.99
#